data_cbece3b5c66663a1e876a30f8885d0d9
#
_entry.id   cbece3b5c66663a1e876a30f8885d0d9
#
_cell.length_a   1.000
_cell.length_b   1.000
_cell.length_c   1.000
_cell.angle_alpha   90.00
_cell.angle_beta   90.00
_cell.angle_gamma   90.00
#
_symmetry.space_group_name_H-M   'P 1'
#
loop_
_entity.id
_entity.type
_entity.pdbx_description
1 polymer ?
#
loop_
_entity_poly.entity_id
_entity_poly.type
_entity_poly.pdbx_seq_one_letter_code
_entity_poly.pdbx_strand_id
1 'polypeptide(L)'
;MKKLLAVFALCAASGMAADWTGYIIDKSCASKKDMWGDEACAKRCIGRGSPAVLVTEDGKIYNVANQDKVKESAGKKVTVSGKIDGDTITVESVTPSKS
;
A
#
# COMPACT_ATOMS: atom_id res chain seq x y z
N MET A 1 16.39 9.88 33.98
CA MET A 1 15.30 9.91 33.37
C MET A 1 15.32 10.30 32.00
N LYS A 2 15.99 11.25 31.64
CA LYS A 2 16.04 11.68 30.33
C LYS A 2 16.54 10.67 29.40
N LYS A 3 17.41 9.81 29.75
CA LYS A 3 17.91 8.87 28.86
C LYS A 3 16.86 7.92 28.38
N LEU A 4 15.91 7.67 29.15
CA LEU A 4 14.91 6.78 28.79
C LEU A 4 14.13 7.26 27.61
N LEU A 5 13.96 8.54 27.55
CA LEU A 5 13.23 9.12 26.50
C LEU A 5 13.85 8.87 25.18
N ALA A 6 15.10 8.95 25.14
CA ALA A 6 15.78 8.76 23.90
C ALA A 6 15.56 7.39 23.36
N VAL A 7 15.60 6.44 24.19
CA VAL A 7 15.44 5.09 23.79
C VAL A 7 14.07 4.86 23.23
N PHE A 8 13.12 5.49 23.87
CA PHE A 8 11.82 5.37 23.46
C PHE A 8 11.62 5.78 22.05
N ALA A 9 12.19 6.87 21.69
CA ALA A 9 12.08 7.39 20.41
C ALA A 9 12.55 6.41 19.37
N LEU A 10 13.59 5.73 19.62
CA LEU A 10 14.11 4.79 18.71
C LEU A 10 13.17 3.67 18.45
N CYS A 11 12.62 3.14 19.47
CA CYS A 11 11.73 2.05 19.35
C CYS A 11 10.53 2.45 18.54
N ALA A 12 10.05 3.62 18.77
CA ALA A 12 8.90 4.08 18.06
C ALA A 12 9.20 4.16 16.59
N ALA A 13 10.32 4.65 16.26
CA ALA A 13 10.68 4.79 14.87
C ALA A 13 10.72 3.45 14.16
N SER A 14 11.28 2.48 14.77
CA SER A 14 11.42 1.21 14.08
C SER A 14 10.13 0.43 13.97
N GLY A 15 9.21 0.65 14.86
CA GLY A 15 7.98 -0.11 14.83
C GLY A 15 6.77 0.62 14.33
N MET A 16 6.95 1.87 13.91
CA MET A 16 5.82 2.63 13.60
C MET A 16 5.25 2.37 12.24
N ALA A 17 3.92 2.27 12.16
CA ALA A 17 3.24 2.24 10.91
C ALA A 17 3.25 3.65 10.34
N ALA A 18 3.13 3.75 9.04
CA ALA A 18 3.02 5.04 8.38
C ALA A 18 1.90 4.92 7.35
N ASP A 19 1.53 6.04 6.76
CA ASP A 19 0.45 6.07 5.80
C ASP A 19 0.97 6.41 4.42
N TRP A 20 0.40 5.76 3.41
CA TRP A 20 0.73 6.04 2.03
C TRP A 20 -0.55 6.13 1.24
N THR A 21 -0.64 7.08 0.33
CA THR A 21 -1.81 7.24 -0.52
C THR A 21 -1.45 6.85 -1.94
N GLY A 22 -2.29 6.05 -2.54
CA GLY A 22 -2.06 5.61 -3.91
C GLY A 22 -3.18 4.71 -4.39
N TYR A 23 -2.91 3.95 -5.43
CA TYR A 23 -3.90 3.05 -6.03
C TYR A 23 -3.53 1.60 -5.79
N ILE A 24 -4.54 0.77 -5.59
CA ILE A 24 -4.35 -0.66 -5.52
C ILE A 24 -4.67 -1.21 -6.90
N ILE A 25 -3.65 -1.70 -7.59
CA ILE A 25 -3.85 -2.23 -8.94
C ILE A 25 -3.09 -3.53 -9.09
N ASP A 26 -3.34 -4.22 -10.19
CA ASP A 26 -2.63 -5.47 -10.44
C ASP A 26 -1.21 -5.18 -10.88
N LYS A 27 -0.31 -6.06 -10.52
CA LYS A 27 1.11 -5.86 -10.76
C LYS A 27 1.44 -5.65 -12.22
N SER A 28 0.74 -6.32 -13.12
CA SER A 28 1.04 -6.23 -14.52
C SER A 28 0.74 -4.85 -15.12
N CYS A 29 -0.15 -4.09 -14.50
CA CYS A 29 -0.49 -2.76 -14.99
C CYS A 29 0.08 -1.64 -14.14
N ALA A 30 0.83 -1.98 -13.11
CA ALA A 30 1.31 -0.99 -12.16
C ALA A 30 2.21 0.07 -12.78
N SER A 31 2.96 -0.28 -13.79
CA SER A 31 3.85 0.67 -14.43
C SER A 31 3.14 1.56 -15.46
N LYS A 32 1.85 1.32 -15.69
CA LYS A 32 1.10 2.09 -16.67
C LYS A 32 0.19 3.07 -15.95
N LYS A 33 0.62 4.30 -15.88
CA LYS A 33 -0.08 5.31 -15.11
C LYS A 33 -1.53 5.50 -15.50
N ASP A 34 -1.84 5.38 -16.77
CA ASP A 34 -3.19 5.55 -17.23
C ASP A 34 -4.11 4.40 -16.82
N MET A 35 -3.57 3.33 -16.28
CA MET A 35 -4.39 2.21 -15.82
C MET A 35 -4.65 2.25 -14.32
N TRP A 36 -4.08 3.19 -13.63
CA TRP A 36 -4.18 3.22 -12.17
C TRP A 36 -5.61 3.33 -11.65
N GLY A 37 -6.45 4.05 -12.32
CA GLY A 37 -7.84 4.22 -11.89
C GLY A 37 -8.83 3.28 -12.56
N ASP A 38 -8.36 2.28 -13.29
CA ASP A 38 -9.25 1.38 -14.03
C ASP A 38 -9.68 0.24 -13.11
N GLU A 39 -10.76 0.46 -12.37
CA GLU A 39 -11.25 -0.52 -11.41
C GLU A 39 -11.63 -1.84 -12.04
N ALA A 40 -12.27 -1.79 -13.20
CA ALA A 40 -12.72 -3.02 -13.83
C ALA A 40 -11.55 -3.90 -14.23
N CYS A 41 -10.50 -3.28 -14.77
CA CYS A 41 -9.34 -4.02 -15.18
C CYS A 41 -8.60 -4.59 -13.96
N ALA A 42 -8.43 -3.77 -12.94
CA ALA A 42 -7.75 -4.20 -11.72
C ALA A 42 -8.49 -5.35 -11.04
N LYS A 43 -9.80 -5.23 -10.91
CA LYS A 43 -10.59 -6.28 -10.29
C LYS A 43 -10.51 -7.58 -11.06
N ARG A 44 -10.58 -7.49 -12.37
CA ARG A 44 -10.52 -8.67 -13.21
C ARG A 44 -9.18 -9.38 -13.09
N CYS A 45 -8.11 -8.63 -13.19
CA CYS A 45 -6.78 -9.22 -13.15
C CYS A 45 -6.44 -9.77 -11.78
N ILE A 46 -6.77 -9.04 -10.74
CA ILE A 46 -6.52 -9.51 -9.38
C ILE A 46 -7.38 -10.74 -9.09
N GLY A 47 -8.60 -10.74 -9.59
CA GLY A 47 -9.48 -11.88 -9.41
C GLY A 47 -8.99 -13.13 -10.11
N ARG A 48 -8.14 -12.98 -11.13
CA ARG A 48 -7.56 -14.12 -11.82
C ARG A 48 -6.26 -14.59 -11.19
N GLY A 49 -5.86 -13.96 -10.09
CA GLY A 49 -4.66 -14.36 -9.41
C GLY A 49 -3.47 -13.44 -9.56
N SER A 50 -3.60 -12.34 -10.29
CA SER A 50 -2.52 -11.38 -10.39
C SER A 50 -2.34 -10.71 -9.04
N PRO A 51 -1.10 -10.52 -8.55
CA PRO A 51 -0.91 -9.88 -7.27
C PRO A 51 -1.34 -8.41 -7.30
N ALA A 52 -1.96 -7.96 -6.23
CA ALA A 52 -2.26 -6.55 -6.08
C ALA A 52 -1.02 -5.84 -5.53
N VAL A 53 -0.80 -4.62 -5.97
CA VAL A 53 0.30 -3.80 -5.47
C VAL A 53 -0.23 -2.42 -5.15
N LEU A 54 0.51 -1.68 -4.33
CA LEU A 54 0.19 -0.30 -4.04
C LEU A 54 1.11 0.58 -4.89
N VAL A 55 0.51 1.46 -5.68
CA VAL A 55 1.28 2.41 -6.47
C VAL A 55 1.03 3.78 -5.90
N THR A 56 2.04 4.41 -5.36
CA THR A 56 1.89 5.74 -4.76
C THR A 56 1.87 6.80 -5.85
N GLU A 57 1.47 7.99 -5.48
CA GLU A 57 1.31 9.07 -6.47
C GLU A 57 2.61 9.47 -7.14
N ASP A 58 3.72 9.23 -6.50
CA ASP A 58 5.02 9.52 -7.09
C ASP A 58 5.54 8.36 -7.95
N GLY A 59 4.73 7.34 -8.15
CA GLY A 59 5.09 6.25 -9.05
C GLY A 59 5.80 5.07 -8.43
N LYS A 60 5.98 5.06 -7.13
CA LYS A 60 6.61 3.92 -6.48
C LYS A 60 5.65 2.77 -6.37
N ILE A 61 6.14 1.57 -6.61
CA ILE A 61 5.33 0.37 -6.57
C ILE A 61 5.77 -0.50 -5.41
N TYR A 62 4.83 -0.83 -4.53
CA TYR A 62 5.11 -1.69 -3.39
C TYR A 62 4.30 -2.96 -3.49
N ASN A 63 4.96 -4.09 -3.33
CA ASN A 63 4.27 -5.37 -3.26
C ASN A 63 3.52 -5.42 -1.94
N VAL A 64 2.38 -6.09 -1.92
CA VAL A 64 1.57 -6.20 -0.70
C VAL A 64 1.73 -7.60 -0.14
N ALA A 65 2.22 -7.70 1.07
CA ALA A 65 2.46 -8.98 1.70
C ALA A 65 1.16 -9.71 2.03
N ASN A 66 0.17 -8.96 2.49
CA ASN A 66 -1.11 -9.55 2.89
C ASN A 66 -2.21 -9.14 1.92
N GLN A 67 -2.27 -9.85 0.81
CA GLN A 67 -3.17 -9.55 -0.31
C GLN A 67 -4.64 -9.38 0.07
N ASP A 68 -5.10 -10.13 1.04
CA ASP A 68 -6.50 -10.08 1.43
C ASP A 68 -6.95 -8.71 1.90
N LYS A 69 -6.04 -7.92 2.44
CA LYS A 69 -6.39 -6.61 2.95
C LYS A 69 -6.72 -5.62 1.85
N VAL A 70 -6.24 -5.85 0.64
CA VAL A 70 -6.38 -4.88 -0.44
C VAL A 70 -7.23 -5.34 -1.61
N LYS A 71 -7.63 -6.59 -1.64
CA LYS A 71 -8.40 -7.11 -2.78
C LYS A 71 -9.67 -6.34 -3.07
N GLU A 72 -10.35 -5.92 -2.03
CA GLU A 72 -11.61 -5.21 -2.22
C GLU A 72 -11.41 -3.79 -2.68
N SER A 73 -10.20 -3.30 -2.60
CA SER A 73 -9.88 -1.93 -3.01
C SER A 73 -9.27 -1.85 -4.40
N ALA A 74 -9.35 -2.95 -5.15
CA ALA A 74 -8.73 -3.01 -6.47
C ALA A 74 -9.19 -1.85 -7.35
N GLY A 75 -8.25 -1.13 -7.92
CA GLY A 75 -8.54 -0.03 -8.81
C GLY A 75 -8.92 1.27 -8.13
N LYS A 76 -8.95 1.28 -6.81
CA LYS A 76 -9.38 2.47 -6.08
C LYS A 76 -8.21 3.22 -5.48
N LYS A 77 -8.40 4.51 -5.32
CA LYS A 77 -7.41 5.33 -4.64
C LYS A 77 -7.67 5.23 -3.15
N VAL A 78 -6.66 4.86 -2.40
CA VAL A 78 -6.81 4.58 -0.97
C VAL A 78 -5.64 5.15 -0.19
N THR A 79 -5.82 5.27 1.10
CA THR A 79 -4.74 5.51 2.03
C THR A 79 -4.50 4.23 2.80
N VAL A 80 -3.29 3.73 2.71
CA VAL A 80 -2.91 2.47 3.36
C VAL A 80 -2.03 2.78 4.55
N SER A 81 -2.34 2.18 5.68
CA SER A 81 -1.50 2.28 6.85
C SER A 81 -0.80 0.95 7.04
N GLY A 82 0.50 0.97 7.27
CA GLY A 82 1.24 -0.27 7.43
C GLY A 82 2.72 -0.04 7.56
N LYS A 83 3.50 -1.07 7.31
CA LYS A 83 4.95 -1.03 7.43
C LYS A 83 5.57 -1.47 6.13
N ILE A 84 6.60 -0.77 5.71
CA ILE A 84 7.33 -1.11 4.50
C ILE A 84 8.69 -1.71 4.85
N ASP A 85 9.01 -2.80 4.18
CA ASP A 85 10.31 -3.44 4.31
C ASP A 85 10.80 -3.63 2.89
N GLY A 86 11.77 -2.83 2.48
CA GLY A 86 12.24 -2.86 1.10
C GLY A 86 11.16 -2.35 0.17
N ASP A 87 10.69 -3.20 -0.73
CA ASP A 87 9.64 -2.83 -1.66
C ASP A 87 8.33 -3.56 -1.35
N THR A 88 8.19 -4.08 -0.14
CA THR A 88 7.00 -4.81 0.27
C THR A 88 6.35 -4.11 1.45
N ILE A 89 5.05 -3.92 1.34
CA ILE A 89 4.29 -3.32 2.42
C ILE A 89 3.41 -4.36 3.09
N THR A 90 3.37 -4.34 4.43
CA THR A 90 2.43 -5.15 5.19
C THR A 90 1.33 -4.19 5.63
N VAL A 91 0.14 -4.40 5.12
CA VAL A 91 -0.97 -3.47 5.32
C VAL A 91 -1.68 -3.74 6.62
N GLU A 92 -1.91 -2.71 7.41
CA GLU A 92 -2.66 -2.83 8.64
C GLU A 92 -4.09 -2.34 8.44
N SER A 93 -4.28 -1.30 7.68
CA SER A 93 -5.61 -0.81 7.38
C SER A 93 -5.63 -0.10 6.03
N VAL A 94 -6.80 -0.05 5.42
CA VAL A 94 -7.02 0.60 4.15
C VAL A 94 -8.26 1.44 4.26
N THR A 95 -8.15 2.72 3.92
CA THR A 95 -9.31 3.60 3.92
C THR A 95 -9.43 4.29 2.57
N PRO A 96 -10.65 4.55 2.11
CA PRO A 96 -10.82 5.23 0.84
C PRO A 96 -10.20 6.61 0.90
N SER A 97 -9.55 7.01 -0.19
CA SER A 97 -8.99 8.36 -0.28
C SER A 97 -9.89 9.20 -1.16
N LYS A 98 -10.13 10.41 -0.73
CA LYS A 98 -10.96 11.27 -1.51
C LYS A 98 -10.15 12.12 -2.41
N SER A 99 -9.09 11.93 -2.68
CA SER A 99 -8.21 12.68 -3.55
C SER A 99 -8.73 14.00 -3.96
#